data_b095ef860b8418b5980ead3afed59460
#
_entry.id   b095ef860b8418b5980ead3afed59460
#
_cell.length_a   1.000
_cell.length_b   1.000
_cell.length_c   1.000
_cell.angle_alpha   90.00
_cell.angle_beta   90.00
_cell.angle_gamma   90.00
#
_symmetry.space_group_name_H-M   'P 1'
#
loop_
_entity.id
_entity.type
_entity.pdbx_description
1 polymer ?
#
loop_
_entity_poly.entity_id
_entity_poly.type
_entity_poly.pdbx_seq_one_letter_code
_entity_poly.pdbx_strand_id
1 'polypeptide(L)'
;MLNKSNHLTNKEYEIMKILWDSDRPLLISEILPKADNIADNSLHPMIKKLIKNGFIKVVGNVRVVKTTSRLYAPAISVDEY
;
A
#
# COMPACT_ATOMS: atom_id res chain seq x y z
N MET A 1 16.76 -11.04 -5.13
CA MET A 1 17.10 -10.53 -3.81
C MET A 1 16.91 -9.02 -3.75
N LEU A 2 16.31 -8.56 -2.68
CA LEU A 2 16.14 -7.12 -2.51
C LEU A 2 17.48 -6.49 -2.11
N ASN A 3 17.76 -5.34 -2.68
CA ASN A 3 18.96 -4.61 -2.34
C ASN A 3 18.65 -3.45 -1.41
N LYS A 4 19.68 -2.68 -1.06
CA LYS A 4 19.51 -1.60 -0.08
C LYS A 4 18.53 -0.52 -0.52
N SER A 5 18.38 -0.30 -1.82
CA SER A 5 17.48 0.71 -2.32
C SER A 5 16.01 0.32 -2.13
N ASN A 6 15.76 -0.94 -1.82
CA ASN A 6 14.42 -1.44 -1.56
C ASN A 6 14.04 -1.44 -0.09
N HIS A 7 14.86 -0.79 0.73
CA HIS A 7 14.60 -0.70 2.15
C HIS A 7 13.38 0.18 2.41
N LEU A 8 12.48 -0.31 3.24
CA LEU A 8 11.29 0.44 3.62
C LEU A 8 11.53 1.19 4.92
N THR A 9 10.97 2.40 4.99
CA THR A 9 10.91 3.11 6.27
C THR A 9 9.90 2.40 7.17
N ASN A 10 9.90 2.76 8.45
CA ASN A 10 8.96 2.16 9.39
C ASN A 10 7.51 2.37 8.95
N LYS A 11 7.19 3.55 8.46
CA LYS A 11 5.83 3.85 8.01
C LYS A 11 5.47 3.11 6.73
N GLU A 12 6.42 3.00 5.82
CA GLU A 12 6.20 2.25 4.59
C GLU A 12 6.02 0.77 4.87
N TYR A 13 6.81 0.23 5.78
CA TYR A 13 6.68 -1.15 6.20
C TYR A 13 5.30 -1.40 6.82
N GLU A 14 4.81 -0.46 7.60
CA GLU A 14 3.49 -0.57 8.22
C GLU A 14 2.38 -0.67 7.17
N ILE A 15 2.48 0.11 6.10
CA ILE A 15 1.53 0.02 4.98
C ILE A 15 1.60 -1.37 4.34
N MET A 16 2.81 -1.85 4.08
CA MET A 16 2.99 -3.17 3.48
C MET A 16 2.45 -4.26 4.40
N LYS A 17 2.66 -4.13 5.70
CA LYS A 17 2.17 -5.11 6.66
C LYS A 17 0.64 -5.17 6.64
N ILE A 18 -0.02 -4.03 6.54
CA ILE A 18 -1.47 -3.99 6.43
C ILE A 18 -1.93 -4.76 5.20
N LEU A 19 -1.26 -4.57 4.08
CA LEU A 19 -1.60 -5.28 2.84
C LEU A 19 -1.29 -6.76 2.94
N TRP A 20 -0.17 -7.13 3.55
CA TRP A 20 0.19 -8.54 3.72
C TRP A 20 -0.77 -9.27 4.65
N ASP A 21 -1.28 -8.59 5.67
CA ASP A 21 -2.22 -9.18 6.61
C ASP A 21 -3.62 -9.31 6.03
N SER A 22 -3.89 -8.64 4.93
CA SER A 22 -5.19 -8.69 4.27
C SER A 22 -5.23 -9.81 3.25
N ASP A 23 -6.33 -10.55 3.22
CA ASP A 23 -6.50 -11.63 2.24
C ASP A 23 -6.99 -11.13 0.90
N ARG A 24 -7.19 -9.83 0.77
CA ARG A 24 -7.73 -9.23 -0.45
C ARG A 24 -7.12 -7.86 -0.68
N PRO A 25 -7.21 -7.36 -1.93
CA PRO A 25 -6.80 -5.97 -2.19
C PRO A 25 -7.62 -4.99 -1.37
N LEU A 26 -7.02 -3.87 -1.02
CA LEU A 26 -7.66 -2.86 -0.19
C LEU A 26 -7.74 -1.53 -0.90
N LEU A 27 -8.81 -0.80 -0.62
CA LEU A 27 -8.93 0.61 -1.00
C LEU A 27 -8.12 1.45 -0.01
N ILE A 28 -7.75 2.65 -0.44
CA ILE A 28 -7.02 3.54 0.45
C ILE A 28 -7.86 3.89 1.68
N SER A 29 -9.17 3.99 1.51
CA SER A 29 -10.07 4.24 2.62
C SER A 29 -10.12 3.09 3.62
N GLU A 30 -9.73 1.90 3.19
CA GLU A 30 -9.62 0.74 4.08
C GLU A 30 -8.27 0.66 4.75
N ILE A 31 -7.24 1.19 4.09
CA ILE A 31 -5.89 1.21 4.65
C ILE A 31 -5.77 2.28 5.73
N LEU A 32 -6.38 3.43 5.49
CA LEU A 32 -6.23 4.60 6.35
C LEU A 32 -6.55 4.34 7.82
N PRO A 33 -7.70 3.72 8.16
CA PRO A 33 -8.00 3.47 9.57
C PRO A 33 -7.08 2.45 10.23
N LYS A 34 -6.38 1.66 9.44
CA LYS A 34 -5.42 0.69 9.97
C LYS A 34 -4.01 1.26 10.10
N ALA A 35 -3.76 2.40 9.48
CA ALA A 35 -2.46 3.06 9.48
C ALA A 35 -2.49 4.23 10.46
N ASP A 36 -2.58 3.91 11.75
CA ASP A 36 -2.78 4.90 12.80
C ASP A 36 -1.67 5.94 12.90
N ASN A 37 -0.46 5.56 12.51
CA ASN A 37 0.70 6.43 12.64
C ASN A 37 0.95 7.26 11.39
N ILE A 38 0.07 7.16 10.40
CA ILE A 38 0.26 7.82 9.11
C ILE A 38 -0.89 8.76 8.87
N ALA A 39 -0.57 10.03 8.64
CA ALA A 39 -1.59 11.01 8.33
C ALA A 39 -2.16 10.77 6.94
N ASP A 40 -3.42 11.17 6.75
CA ASP A 40 -4.11 11.01 5.48
C ASP A 40 -3.33 11.63 4.32
N ASN A 41 -2.85 12.85 4.50
CA ASN A 41 -2.10 13.54 3.47
C ASN A 41 -0.72 12.96 3.22
N SER A 42 -0.24 12.09 4.11
CA SER A 42 1.04 11.39 3.91
C SER A 42 0.84 10.03 3.26
N LEU A 43 -0.31 9.42 3.45
CA LEU A 43 -0.57 8.07 2.96
C LEU A 43 -0.56 8.01 1.44
N HIS A 44 -1.22 8.94 0.78
CA HIS A 44 -1.29 8.97 -0.68
C HIS A 44 0.10 9.04 -1.34
N PRO A 45 0.98 9.99 -0.95
CA PRO A 45 2.32 10.03 -1.54
C PRO A 45 3.14 8.79 -1.24
N MET A 46 2.97 8.20 -0.06
CA MET A 46 3.72 7.00 0.30
C MET A 46 3.30 5.81 -0.54
N ILE A 47 1.99 5.65 -0.76
CA ILE A 47 1.50 4.57 -1.61
C ILE A 47 1.99 4.76 -3.05
N LYS A 48 1.96 5.98 -3.57
CA LYS A 48 2.49 6.27 -4.90
C LYS A 48 3.96 5.88 -5.01
N LYS A 49 4.74 6.20 -3.99
CA LYS A 49 6.14 5.86 -3.97
C LYS A 49 6.35 4.35 -3.96
N LEU A 50 5.56 3.64 -3.17
CA LEU A 50 5.64 2.18 -3.09
C LEU A 50 5.25 1.53 -4.41
N ILE A 51 4.27 2.08 -5.12
CA ILE A 51 3.90 1.60 -6.44
C ILE A 51 5.07 1.81 -7.41
N LYS A 52 5.66 2.99 -7.39
CA LYS A 52 6.79 3.31 -8.27
C LYS A 52 7.97 2.40 -8.02
N ASN A 53 8.19 2.01 -6.79
CA ASN A 53 9.32 1.16 -6.41
C ASN A 53 9.01 -0.33 -6.53
N GLY A 54 7.80 -0.69 -6.95
CA GLY A 54 7.45 -2.08 -7.20
C GLY A 54 6.98 -2.86 -5.98
N PHE A 55 6.69 -2.21 -4.88
CA PHE A 55 6.20 -2.89 -3.67
C PHE A 55 4.69 -3.08 -3.66
N ILE A 56 3.96 -2.18 -4.30
CA ILE A 56 2.50 -2.22 -4.35
C ILE A 56 2.06 -2.18 -5.80
N LYS A 57 0.98 -2.87 -6.11
CA LYS A 57 0.38 -2.86 -7.45
C LYS A 57 -1.09 -2.48 -7.34
N VAL A 58 -1.60 -1.88 -8.41
CA VAL A 58 -3.02 -1.59 -8.53
C VAL A 58 -3.65 -2.76 -9.28
N VAL A 59 -4.59 -3.44 -8.64
CA VAL A 59 -5.17 -4.66 -9.20
C VAL A 59 -6.61 -4.46 -9.67
N GLY A 60 -7.19 -3.29 -9.44
CA GLY A 60 -8.55 -3.02 -9.88
C GLY A 60 -9.00 -1.64 -9.45
N ASN A 61 -10.22 -1.31 -9.84
CA ASN A 61 -10.85 -0.05 -9.48
C ASN A 61 -12.25 -0.33 -8.97
N VAL A 62 -12.66 0.45 -7.97
CA VAL A 62 -14.03 0.41 -7.47
C VAL A 62 -14.62 1.79 -7.67
N ARG A 63 -15.76 1.84 -8.35
CA ARG A 63 -16.45 3.11 -8.55
C ARG A 63 -17.34 3.38 -7.36
N VAL A 64 -17.10 4.50 -6.70
CA VAL A 64 -17.88 4.89 -5.52
C VAL A 64 -18.49 6.25 -5.80
N VAL A 65 -19.80 6.27 -5.96
CA VAL A 65 -20.57 7.48 -6.24
C VAL A 65 -19.97 8.25 -7.44
N LYS A 66 -19.27 9.34 -7.19
CA LYS A 66 -18.72 10.20 -8.25
C LYS A 66 -17.22 9.99 -8.45
N THR A 67 -16.61 9.11 -7.67
CA THR A 67 -15.16 8.91 -7.73
C THR A 67 -14.84 7.45 -7.99
N THR A 68 -13.64 7.24 -8.51
CA THR A 68 -13.11 5.90 -8.69
C THR A 68 -11.95 5.71 -7.72
N SER A 69 -12.02 4.68 -6.92
CA SER A 69 -10.95 4.32 -5.99
C SER A 69 -10.21 3.10 -6.52
N ARG A 70 -8.92 3.08 -6.30
CA ARG A 70 -8.08 1.97 -6.76
C ARG A 70 -7.92 0.94 -5.67
N LEU A 71 -7.86 -0.31 -6.10
CA LEU A 71 -7.57 -1.42 -5.20
C LEU A 71 -6.07 -1.69 -5.22
N TYR A 72 -5.48 -1.69 -4.06
CA TYR A 72 -4.03 -1.88 -3.90
C TYR A 72 -3.75 -3.25 -3.30
N ALA A 73 -2.72 -3.91 -3.81
CA ALA A 73 -2.27 -5.18 -3.28
C ALA A 73 -0.75 -5.17 -3.21
N PRO A 74 -0.16 -5.99 -2.33
CA PRO A 74 1.30 -6.07 -2.29
C PRO A 74 1.80 -6.74 -3.57
N ALA A 75 2.81 -6.15 -4.18
CA ALA A 75 3.44 -6.71 -5.37
C ALA A 75 4.49 -7.74 -5.01
N ILE A 76 4.96 -7.74 -3.78
CA ILE A 76 5.90 -8.72 -3.26
C ILE A 76 5.31 -9.33 -2.00
N SER A 77 5.71 -10.56 -1.70
CA SER A 77 5.28 -11.21 -0.47
C SER A 77 6.20 -10.83 0.69
N VAL A 78 5.75 -11.10 1.90
CA VAL A 78 6.57 -10.86 3.08
C VAL A 78 7.85 -11.69 3.03
N ASP A 79 7.78 -12.87 2.41
CA ASP A 79 8.95 -13.74 2.28
C ASP A 79 9.98 -13.18 1.29
N GLU A 80 9.52 -12.38 0.33
CA GLU A 80 10.41 -11.76 -0.64
C GLU A 80 11.07 -10.50 -0.09
N TYR A 81 10.46 -9.90 0.91
CA TYR A 81 11.01 -8.71 1.52
C TYR A 81 12.10 -9.06 2.50
#